data_1f23043afb79086241f7bb1a803eabf0
#
_entry.id   1f23043afb79086241f7bb1a803eabf0
#
_cell.length_a   1.000
_cell.length_b   1.000
_cell.length_c   1.000
_cell.angle_alpha   90.00
_cell.angle_beta   90.00
_cell.angle_gamma   90.00
#
_symmetry.space_group_name_H-M   'P 1'
#
loop_
_entity.id
_entity.type
_entity.pdbx_description
1 polymer ?
#
loop_
_entity_poly.entity_id
_entity_poly.type
_entity_poly.pdbx_seq_one_letter_code
_entity_poly.pdbx_strand_id
1 'polypeptide(L)'
;MSRLVEHTDAARNENAIANYDTTDLVHKNEKGYPMLERDLSWLSFNYRVLQEAKDPMVPLFERIKFLAIYSSNLDEFFRVRMANHRNLLRVGKKTKKELHIDSKRIVKDIQRIVNKQQEEFSRIFEEEIIPELRNHRIHPLRRLDLNEAQKEFVENFFKDHMLPFVQPVLLVKSKIRPFLNNAALYLTVLLAERDNPDASHKYAIVKIPSDHLPRFIELPSEPEQHDIIMLDDIVRHSVSWMFPGYEILDTFSIKLTRDAELYIDDEFSGDLVQKIKESLTRRQVGPASRFVYDREMPNELLEFLKEAFALEKYDILQEGRYHNNFDFF
;
A
#
# COMPACT_ATOMS: atom_id res chain seq x y z
N MET A 1 10.35 -43.17 -31.85
CA MET A 1 10.64 -41.79 -31.46
C MET A 1 9.67 -41.41 -30.37
N SER A 2 10.00 -41.70 -29.13
CA SER A 2 9.23 -41.32 -27.96
C SER A 2 10.16 -41.48 -26.76
N ARG A 3 10.75 -40.38 -26.30
CA ARG A 3 11.43 -40.19 -25.03
C ARG A 3 12.12 -38.82 -25.08
N LEU A 4 11.49 -37.78 -24.53
CA LEU A 4 12.16 -36.51 -24.13
C LEU A 4 11.08 -35.49 -23.74
N VAL A 5 10.28 -35.76 -22.67
CA VAL A 5 9.53 -34.69 -21.96
C VAL A 5 9.18 -35.20 -20.53
N GLU A 6 10.16 -35.57 -19.72
CA GLU A 6 9.86 -35.95 -18.34
C GLU A 6 10.88 -35.51 -17.27
N HIS A 7 11.78 -34.58 -17.59
CA HIS A 7 12.81 -34.23 -16.59
C HIS A 7 12.93 -32.73 -16.23
N THR A 8 11.95 -31.90 -16.55
CA THR A 8 12.03 -30.45 -16.25
C THR A 8 11.14 -29.97 -15.09
N ASP A 9 10.12 -30.72 -14.69
CA ASP A 9 9.19 -30.25 -13.66
C ASP A 9 9.62 -30.53 -12.20
N ALA A 10 10.43 -31.55 -11.94
CA ALA A 10 10.90 -31.87 -10.59
C ALA A 10 11.99 -30.91 -10.09
N ALA A 11 12.91 -30.46 -10.97
CA ALA A 11 13.97 -29.52 -10.61
C ALA A 11 13.48 -28.07 -10.42
N ARG A 12 12.34 -27.70 -11.02
CA ARG A 12 11.70 -26.39 -10.81
C ARG A 12 11.09 -26.24 -9.42
N ASN A 13 10.60 -27.32 -8.82
CA ASN A 13 9.92 -27.28 -7.53
C ASN A 13 10.86 -27.20 -6.32
N GLU A 14 12.08 -27.76 -6.40
CA GLU A 14 13.01 -27.77 -5.26
C GLU A 14 13.68 -26.40 -5.03
N ASN A 15 13.97 -25.63 -6.06
CA ASN A 15 14.58 -24.29 -5.92
C ASN A 15 13.62 -23.18 -5.53
N ALA A 16 12.32 -23.31 -5.81
CA ALA A 16 11.30 -22.35 -5.42
C ALA A 16 10.94 -22.41 -3.93
N ILE A 17 11.09 -23.60 -3.32
CA ILE A 17 10.82 -23.79 -1.89
C ILE A 17 12.04 -23.38 -1.03
N ALA A 18 13.24 -23.35 -1.58
CA ALA A 18 14.49 -23.16 -0.85
C ALA A 18 14.75 -21.73 -0.33
N ASN A 19 13.97 -20.73 -0.73
CA ASN A 19 14.19 -19.34 -0.31
C ASN A 19 13.21 -18.81 0.75
N TYR A 20 12.23 -19.60 1.15
CA TYR A 20 11.35 -19.28 2.27
C TYR A 20 11.66 -20.23 3.41
N ASP A 21 12.45 -19.78 4.38
CA ASP A 21 12.70 -20.55 5.60
C ASP A 21 11.38 -20.64 6.40
N THR A 22 10.60 -21.68 6.09
CA THR A 22 9.35 -21.98 6.77
C THR A 22 9.58 -22.68 8.11
N THR A 23 10.80 -23.07 8.45
CA THR A 23 11.14 -23.73 9.70
C THR A 23 10.83 -22.86 10.91
N ASP A 24 11.03 -21.54 10.81
CA ASP A 24 10.65 -20.55 11.83
C ASP A 24 9.14 -20.38 12.00
N LEU A 25 8.33 -20.84 11.04
CA LEU A 25 6.86 -20.69 11.06
C LEU A 25 6.17 -21.89 11.69
N VAL A 26 6.87 -23.01 11.84
CA VAL A 26 6.33 -24.24 12.43
C VAL A 26 6.51 -24.20 13.95
N HIS A 27 5.41 -24.33 14.67
CA HIS A 27 5.44 -24.50 16.12
C HIS A 27 4.80 -25.86 16.48
N LYS A 28 5.09 -26.35 17.68
CA LYS A 28 4.47 -27.58 18.16
C LYS A 28 3.26 -27.23 19.05
N ASN A 29 2.14 -27.92 18.85
CA ASN A 29 1.01 -27.82 19.75
C ASN A 29 1.31 -28.56 21.09
N GLU A 30 0.39 -28.51 22.04
CA GLU A 30 0.49 -29.17 23.36
C GLU A 30 0.74 -30.70 23.27
N LYS A 31 0.33 -31.31 22.16
CA LYS A 31 0.55 -32.76 21.89
C LYS A 31 1.87 -33.01 21.12
N GLY A 32 2.69 -32.00 20.89
CA GLY A 32 3.98 -32.12 20.18
C GLY A 32 3.89 -32.19 18.65
N TYR A 33 2.69 -32.08 18.06
CA TYR A 33 2.54 -32.07 16.60
C TYR A 33 3.01 -30.75 15.99
N PRO A 34 3.73 -30.80 14.85
CA PRO A 34 4.09 -29.59 14.12
C PRO A 34 2.82 -28.92 13.56
N MET A 35 2.69 -27.64 13.85
CA MET A 35 1.57 -26.80 13.39
C MET A 35 2.14 -25.62 12.63
N LEU A 36 1.55 -25.33 11.49
CA LEU A 36 1.81 -24.10 10.72
C LEU A 36 0.66 -23.12 10.97
N GLU A 37 1.01 -21.90 11.37
CA GLU A 37 0.02 -20.86 11.59
C GLU A 37 -0.70 -20.53 10.27
N ARG A 38 -2.04 -20.54 10.31
CA ARG A 38 -2.88 -20.39 9.10
C ARG A 38 -2.57 -19.11 8.32
N ASP A 39 -2.40 -18.00 9.01
CA ASP A 39 -2.23 -16.71 8.37
C ASP A 39 -0.80 -16.52 7.84
N LEU A 40 0.20 -17.12 8.47
CA LEU A 40 1.55 -17.20 7.92
C LEU A 40 1.60 -18.12 6.69
N SER A 41 0.88 -19.24 6.71
CA SER A 41 0.71 -20.13 5.56
C SER A 41 0.04 -19.42 4.38
N TRP A 42 -0.96 -18.56 4.66
CA TRP A 42 -1.61 -17.76 3.63
C TRP A 42 -0.66 -16.76 2.97
N LEU A 43 0.22 -16.12 3.75
CA LEU A 43 1.25 -15.23 3.20
C LEU A 43 2.23 -15.99 2.29
N SER A 44 2.55 -17.25 2.62
CA SER A 44 3.35 -18.12 1.75
C SER A 44 2.63 -18.45 0.44
N PHE A 45 1.31 -18.63 0.47
CA PHE A 45 0.51 -18.76 -0.75
C PHE A 45 0.56 -17.48 -1.59
N ASN A 46 0.34 -16.31 -1.00
CA ASN A 46 0.40 -15.05 -1.74
C ASN A 46 1.80 -14.76 -2.31
N TYR A 47 2.84 -15.25 -1.64
CA TYR A 47 4.20 -15.17 -2.19
C TYR A 47 4.38 -15.94 -3.51
N ARG A 48 3.67 -17.07 -3.70
CA ARG A 48 3.69 -17.78 -4.99
C ARG A 48 3.14 -16.94 -6.13
N VAL A 49 2.13 -16.11 -5.86
CA VAL A 49 1.63 -15.13 -6.84
C VAL A 49 2.73 -14.15 -7.23
N LEU A 50 3.53 -13.69 -6.26
CA LEU A 50 4.67 -12.82 -6.54
C LEU A 50 5.77 -13.53 -7.33
N GLN A 51 5.96 -14.83 -7.12
CA GLN A 51 6.92 -15.63 -7.90
C GLN A 51 6.54 -15.72 -9.38
N GLU A 52 5.25 -15.79 -9.74
CA GLU A 52 4.79 -15.73 -11.13
C GLU A 52 5.13 -14.36 -11.77
N ALA A 53 5.02 -13.27 -11.00
CA ALA A 53 5.44 -11.95 -11.47
C ALA A 53 6.95 -11.86 -11.73
N LYS A 54 7.75 -12.66 -11.03
CA LYS A 54 9.21 -12.72 -11.17
C LYS A 54 9.68 -13.63 -12.30
N ASP A 55 8.89 -14.60 -12.72
CA ASP A 55 9.30 -15.57 -13.75
C ASP A 55 9.39 -14.90 -15.14
N PRO A 56 10.58 -14.81 -15.76
CA PRO A 56 10.74 -14.21 -17.08
C PRO A 56 10.10 -15.02 -18.20
N MET A 57 9.68 -16.27 -17.95
CA MET A 57 8.94 -17.08 -18.92
C MET A 57 7.46 -16.69 -19.01
N VAL A 58 6.95 -15.96 -18.03
CA VAL A 58 5.59 -15.42 -18.04
C VAL A 58 5.57 -14.14 -18.87
N PRO A 59 4.59 -13.95 -19.79
CA PRO A 59 4.47 -12.74 -20.60
C PRO A 59 4.40 -11.47 -19.74
N LEU A 60 5.03 -10.39 -20.20
CA LEU A 60 5.19 -9.13 -19.43
C LEU A 60 3.88 -8.62 -18.80
N PHE A 61 2.80 -8.53 -19.60
CA PHE A 61 1.53 -8.02 -19.06
C PHE A 61 0.89 -8.98 -18.06
N GLU A 62 1.11 -10.29 -18.17
CA GLU A 62 0.66 -11.24 -17.15
C GLU A 62 1.50 -11.10 -15.87
N ARG A 63 2.81 -10.83 -15.97
CA ARG A 63 3.66 -10.51 -14.82
C ARG A 63 3.13 -9.28 -14.06
N ILE A 64 2.74 -8.23 -14.79
CA ILE A 64 2.14 -7.01 -14.22
C ILE A 64 0.83 -7.34 -13.51
N LYS A 65 -0.04 -8.17 -14.10
CA LYS A 65 -1.29 -8.62 -13.46
C LYS A 65 -1.01 -9.42 -12.20
N PHE A 66 0.01 -10.28 -12.17
CA PHE A 66 0.39 -11.00 -10.94
C PHE A 66 0.85 -10.05 -9.83
N LEU A 67 1.55 -8.96 -10.14
CA LEU A 67 1.85 -7.89 -9.18
C LEU A 67 0.57 -7.26 -8.61
N ALA A 68 -0.40 -6.97 -9.48
CA ALA A 68 -1.68 -6.40 -9.07
C ALA A 68 -2.48 -7.38 -8.18
N ILE A 69 -2.54 -8.67 -8.54
CA ILE A 69 -3.19 -9.72 -7.75
C ILE A 69 -2.53 -9.84 -6.38
N TYR A 70 -1.19 -9.89 -6.32
CA TYR A 70 -0.45 -9.95 -5.06
C TYR A 70 -0.82 -8.78 -4.14
N SER A 71 -0.84 -7.56 -4.69
CA SER A 71 -1.17 -6.34 -3.94
C SER A 71 -2.61 -6.36 -3.42
N SER A 72 -3.58 -6.73 -4.28
CA SER A 72 -4.99 -6.85 -3.90
C SER A 72 -5.22 -7.90 -2.80
N ASN A 73 -4.60 -9.06 -2.95
CA ASN A 73 -4.67 -10.13 -1.95
C ASN A 73 -4.11 -9.66 -0.60
N LEU A 74 -3.02 -8.91 -0.61
CA LEU A 74 -2.42 -8.38 0.61
C LEU A 74 -3.32 -7.34 1.28
N ASP A 75 -3.94 -6.45 0.52
CA ASP A 75 -4.91 -5.48 1.05
C ASP A 75 -6.10 -6.18 1.73
N GLU A 76 -6.64 -7.25 1.10
CA GLU A 76 -7.72 -8.04 1.69
C GLU A 76 -7.27 -8.78 2.96
N PHE A 77 -6.05 -9.32 2.98
CA PHE A 77 -5.47 -9.94 4.16
C PHE A 77 -5.41 -8.98 5.36
N PHE A 78 -4.95 -7.75 5.14
CA PHE A 78 -4.89 -6.75 6.21
C PHE A 78 -6.28 -6.28 6.64
N ARG A 79 -7.21 -6.18 5.70
CA ARG A 79 -8.58 -5.74 5.97
C ARG A 79 -9.36 -6.72 6.84
N VAL A 80 -9.13 -8.03 6.64
CA VAL A 80 -9.94 -9.08 7.29
C VAL A 80 -9.13 -9.82 8.35
N ARG A 81 -7.99 -10.43 7.98
CA ARG A 81 -7.28 -11.36 8.86
C ARG A 81 -6.43 -10.63 9.90
N MET A 82 -5.68 -9.61 9.48
CA MET A 82 -4.86 -8.83 10.39
C MET A 82 -5.69 -8.06 11.41
N ALA A 83 -6.88 -7.59 11.02
CA ALA A 83 -7.84 -6.95 11.92
C ALA A 83 -8.16 -7.83 13.12
N ASN A 84 -8.41 -9.13 12.92
CA ASN A 84 -8.68 -10.09 14.00
C ASN A 84 -7.51 -10.20 14.99
N HIS A 85 -6.29 -10.34 14.51
CA HIS A 85 -5.11 -10.37 15.40
C HIS A 85 -4.94 -9.08 16.20
N ARG A 86 -5.22 -7.93 15.61
CA ARG A 86 -5.16 -6.63 16.30
C ARG A 86 -6.22 -6.51 17.39
N ASN A 87 -7.42 -6.98 17.14
CA ASN A 87 -8.47 -7.00 18.15
C ASN A 87 -8.07 -7.88 19.34
N LEU A 88 -7.48 -9.05 19.06
CA LEU A 88 -6.90 -9.89 20.12
C LEU A 88 -5.77 -9.21 20.89
N LEU A 89 -5.00 -8.30 20.28
CA LEU A 89 -3.99 -7.51 21.01
C LEU A 89 -4.61 -6.48 21.96
N ARG A 90 -5.83 -6.01 21.70
CA ARG A 90 -6.56 -5.06 22.54
C ARG A 90 -7.28 -5.73 23.71
N VAL A 91 -7.54 -7.03 23.61
CA VAL A 91 -8.20 -7.82 24.67
C VAL A 91 -7.29 -7.99 25.88
N GLY A 92 -7.87 -8.05 27.08
CA GLY A 92 -7.15 -8.12 28.36
C GLY A 92 -6.30 -9.41 28.51
N LYS A 93 -5.27 -9.34 29.38
CA LYS A 93 -4.31 -10.43 29.58
C LYS A 93 -4.95 -11.76 30.00
N LYS A 94 -6.07 -11.75 30.73
CA LYS A 94 -6.77 -12.95 31.19
C LYS A 94 -7.34 -13.74 30.00
N THR A 95 -8.07 -13.09 29.11
CA THR A 95 -8.65 -13.69 27.90
C THR A 95 -7.59 -14.21 26.92
N LYS A 96 -6.46 -13.49 26.77
CA LYS A 96 -5.31 -13.94 25.96
C LYS A 96 -4.75 -15.27 26.46
N LYS A 97 -4.66 -15.44 27.78
CA LYS A 97 -4.15 -16.68 28.39
C LYS A 97 -5.11 -17.86 28.19
N GLU A 98 -6.41 -17.60 28.20
CA GLU A 98 -7.44 -18.62 27.95
C GLU A 98 -7.48 -19.09 26.49
N LEU A 99 -7.16 -18.20 25.54
CA LEU A 99 -7.17 -18.50 24.10
C LEU A 99 -5.89 -19.23 23.61
N HIS A 100 -4.84 -19.34 24.43
CA HIS A 100 -3.55 -19.95 24.06
C HIS A 100 -2.92 -19.41 22.74
N ILE A 101 -3.29 -18.19 22.32
CA ILE A 101 -2.82 -17.58 21.07
C ILE A 101 -1.83 -16.44 21.40
N ASP A 102 -0.61 -16.54 20.89
CA ASP A 102 0.36 -15.45 20.94
C ASP A 102 0.19 -14.51 19.73
N SER A 103 -0.90 -13.74 19.75
CA SER A 103 -1.20 -12.75 18.70
C SER A 103 -0.07 -11.73 18.50
N LYS A 104 0.72 -11.42 19.53
CA LYS A 104 1.82 -10.48 19.42
C LYS A 104 2.96 -11.03 18.56
N ARG A 105 3.30 -12.31 18.76
CA ARG A 105 4.29 -13.01 17.95
C ARG A 105 3.81 -13.11 16.50
N ILE A 106 2.57 -13.57 16.29
CA ILE A 106 1.99 -13.73 14.96
C ILE A 106 2.00 -12.40 14.19
N VAL A 107 1.55 -11.31 14.80
CA VAL A 107 1.56 -9.97 14.17
C VAL A 107 2.98 -9.54 13.80
N LYS A 108 3.97 -9.77 14.67
CA LYS A 108 5.37 -9.45 14.38
C LYS A 108 5.91 -10.29 13.21
N ASP A 109 5.58 -11.57 13.15
CA ASP A 109 5.99 -12.46 12.07
C ASP A 109 5.32 -12.07 10.75
N ILE A 110 4.02 -11.73 10.76
CA ILE A 110 3.31 -11.19 9.59
C ILE A 110 4.03 -9.94 9.06
N GLN A 111 4.34 -8.96 9.92
CA GLN A 111 5.03 -7.73 9.50
C GLN A 111 6.40 -8.01 8.89
N ARG A 112 7.18 -8.91 9.50
CA ARG A 112 8.52 -9.30 8.99
C ARG A 112 8.42 -9.92 7.60
N ILE A 113 7.47 -10.84 7.41
CA ILE A 113 7.24 -11.54 6.13
C ILE A 113 6.79 -10.55 5.06
N VAL A 114 5.78 -9.74 5.38
CA VAL A 114 5.22 -8.76 4.44
C VAL A 114 6.27 -7.74 4.01
N ASN A 115 7.06 -7.19 4.94
CA ASN A 115 8.12 -6.25 4.59
C ASN A 115 9.11 -6.85 3.58
N LYS A 116 9.56 -8.09 3.81
CA LYS A 116 10.46 -8.78 2.89
C LYS A 116 9.82 -9.01 1.50
N GLN A 117 8.55 -9.39 1.46
CA GLN A 117 7.83 -9.58 0.20
C GLN A 117 7.63 -8.26 -0.54
N GLN A 118 7.37 -7.17 0.18
CA GLN A 118 7.22 -5.83 -0.42
C GLN A 118 8.54 -5.27 -0.96
N GLU A 119 9.65 -5.57 -0.33
CA GLU A 119 10.98 -5.25 -0.87
C GLU A 119 11.23 -5.98 -2.18
N GLU A 120 10.90 -7.27 -2.24
CA GLU A 120 11.01 -8.07 -3.46
C GLU A 120 10.05 -7.59 -4.55
N PHE A 121 8.81 -7.25 -4.19
CA PHE A 121 7.83 -6.65 -5.10
C PHE A 121 8.39 -5.38 -5.77
N SER A 122 8.91 -4.44 -4.96
CA SER A 122 9.48 -3.19 -5.46
C SER A 122 10.65 -3.45 -6.40
N ARG A 123 11.52 -4.41 -6.08
CA ARG A 123 12.66 -4.80 -6.92
C ARG A 123 12.19 -5.37 -8.27
N ILE A 124 11.23 -6.30 -8.27
CA ILE A 124 10.67 -6.87 -9.50
C ILE A 124 10.09 -5.75 -10.38
N PHE A 125 9.31 -4.85 -9.79
CA PHE A 125 8.68 -3.76 -10.53
C PHE A 125 9.70 -2.78 -11.12
N GLU A 126 10.66 -2.30 -10.30
CA GLU A 126 11.61 -1.26 -10.72
C GLU A 126 12.75 -1.79 -11.58
N GLU A 127 13.27 -3.00 -11.28
CA GLU A 127 14.47 -3.54 -11.94
C GLU A 127 14.16 -4.49 -13.10
N GLU A 128 12.95 -5.06 -13.14
CA GLU A 128 12.60 -6.03 -14.17
C GLU A 128 11.44 -5.52 -15.08
N ILE A 129 10.30 -5.13 -14.48
CA ILE A 129 9.10 -4.74 -15.26
C ILE A 129 9.29 -3.40 -15.97
N ILE A 130 9.78 -2.37 -15.28
CA ILE A 130 9.97 -1.04 -15.89
C ILE A 130 10.97 -1.07 -17.06
N PRO A 131 12.13 -1.73 -16.97
CA PRO A 131 13.03 -1.88 -18.13
C PRO A 131 12.40 -2.65 -19.28
N GLU A 132 11.64 -3.71 -18.99
CA GLU A 132 11.00 -4.51 -20.02
C GLU A 132 9.88 -3.75 -20.75
N LEU A 133 9.09 -2.92 -20.04
CA LEU A 133 8.14 -1.99 -20.66
C LEU A 133 8.82 -1.05 -21.64
N ARG A 134 9.99 -0.52 -21.29
CA ARG A 134 10.78 0.36 -22.17
C ARG A 134 11.25 -0.35 -23.44
N ASN A 135 11.59 -1.64 -23.36
CA ASN A 135 11.89 -2.47 -24.55
C ASN A 135 10.69 -2.57 -25.50
N HIS A 136 9.48 -2.49 -24.96
CA HIS A 136 8.22 -2.44 -25.72
C HIS A 136 7.74 -1.02 -26.04
N ARG A 137 8.62 0.00 -25.94
CA ARG A 137 8.33 1.41 -26.20
C ARG A 137 7.25 2.02 -25.30
N ILE A 138 7.02 1.44 -24.14
CA ILE A 138 6.15 1.99 -23.08
C ILE A 138 7.06 2.55 -22.00
N HIS A 139 7.01 3.86 -21.80
CA HIS A 139 7.92 4.57 -20.91
C HIS A 139 7.14 5.15 -19.72
N PRO A 140 7.12 4.48 -18.57
CA PRO A 140 6.65 5.08 -17.34
C PRO A 140 7.62 6.19 -16.93
N LEU A 141 7.15 7.44 -16.97
CA LEU A 141 7.92 8.62 -16.63
C LEU A 141 7.56 9.10 -15.22
N ARG A 142 8.57 9.62 -14.51
CA ARG A 142 8.40 10.34 -13.26
C ARG A 142 8.36 11.84 -13.55
N ARG A 143 7.85 12.64 -12.61
CA ARG A 143 7.77 14.11 -12.76
C ARG A 143 9.09 14.80 -13.15
N LEU A 144 10.23 14.20 -12.77
CA LEU A 144 11.57 14.76 -13.07
C LEU A 144 12.08 14.40 -14.48
N ASP A 145 11.46 13.42 -15.14
CA ASP A 145 11.86 12.94 -16.46
C ASP A 145 11.11 13.66 -17.61
N LEU A 146 10.15 14.54 -17.27
CA LEU A 146 9.31 15.23 -18.23
C LEU A 146 10.07 16.28 -19.03
N ASN A 147 9.88 16.27 -20.36
CA ASN A 147 10.27 17.37 -21.23
C ASN A 147 9.29 18.55 -21.11
N GLU A 148 9.62 19.71 -21.75
CA GLU A 148 8.81 20.92 -21.60
C GLU A 148 7.37 20.77 -22.11
N ALA A 149 7.15 20.06 -23.23
CA ALA A 149 5.80 19.82 -23.77
C ALA A 149 4.98 18.92 -22.84
N GLN A 150 5.62 17.94 -22.22
CA GLN A 150 4.98 17.05 -21.25
C GLN A 150 4.68 17.77 -19.93
N LYS A 151 5.54 18.68 -19.47
CA LYS A 151 5.27 19.54 -18.30
C LYS A 151 4.05 20.43 -18.55
N GLU A 152 3.98 21.09 -19.70
CA GLU A 152 2.83 21.92 -20.09
C GLU A 152 1.55 21.08 -20.14
N PHE A 153 1.61 19.89 -20.73
CA PHE A 153 0.48 18.97 -20.74
C PHE A 153 0.02 18.58 -19.33
N VAL A 154 0.95 18.21 -18.45
CA VAL A 154 0.66 17.83 -17.06
C VAL A 154 0.03 18.97 -16.27
N GLU A 155 0.53 20.20 -16.44
CA GLU A 155 -0.04 21.39 -15.79
C GLU A 155 -1.47 21.67 -16.26
N ASN A 156 -1.71 21.58 -17.58
CA ASN A 156 -3.05 21.76 -18.15
C ASN A 156 -3.99 20.63 -17.71
N PHE A 157 -3.54 19.38 -17.78
CA PHE A 157 -4.31 18.23 -17.29
C PHE A 157 -4.70 18.38 -15.82
N PHE A 158 -3.77 18.85 -14.98
CA PHE A 158 -4.07 19.10 -13.57
C PHE A 158 -5.16 20.17 -13.41
N LYS A 159 -5.06 21.31 -14.10
CA LYS A 159 -6.03 22.41 -14.00
C LYS A 159 -7.41 22.01 -14.52
N ASP A 160 -7.45 21.30 -15.66
CA ASP A 160 -8.70 21.03 -16.37
C ASP A 160 -9.44 19.80 -15.82
N HIS A 161 -8.71 18.80 -15.33
CA HIS A 161 -9.31 17.51 -14.97
C HIS A 161 -9.15 17.13 -13.49
N MET A 162 -8.06 17.54 -12.83
CA MET A 162 -7.79 17.08 -11.46
C MET A 162 -8.22 18.08 -10.38
N LEU A 163 -8.11 19.36 -10.63
CA LEU A 163 -8.34 20.42 -9.65
C LEU A 163 -9.67 20.32 -8.89
N PRO A 164 -10.81 19.97 -9.54
CA PRO A 164 -12.09 19.83 -8.82
C PRO A 164 -12.11 18.72 -7.75
N PHE A 165 -11.22 17.74 -7.85
CA PHE A 165 -11.16 16.55 -6.99
C PHE A 165 -10.03 16.60 -5.97
N VAL A 166 -9.10 17.55 -6.12
CA VAL A 166 -7.94 17.68 -5.24
C VAL A 166 -8.23 18.65 -4.11
N GLN A 167 -8.08 18.17 -2.86
CA GLN A 167 -8.31 18.97 -1.67
C GLN A 167 -7.05 18.99 -0.80
N PRO A 168 -6.25 20.07 -0.87
CA PRO A 168 -5.08 20.24 -0.01
C PRO A 168 -5.52 20.62 1.42
N VAL A 169 -4.97 19.93 2.43
CA VAL A 169 -5.27 20.17 3.84
C VAL A 169 -3.99 20.35 4.62
N LEU A 170 -3.80 21.54 5.23
CA LEU A 170 -2.70 21.77 6.18
C LEU A 170 -2.98 21.02 7.49
N LEU A 171 -1.98 20.30 7.97
CA LEU A 171 -2.04 19.58 9.23
C LEU A 171 -1.57 20.49 10.38
N VAL A 172 -2.45 20.75 11.34
CA VAL A 172 -2.12 21.57 12.52
C VAL A 172 -2.11 20.65 13.74
N LYS A 173 -0.97 20.60 14.45
CA LYS A 173 -0.85 19.83 15.71
C LYS A 173 -2.05 20.11 16.62
N SER A 174 -2.65 19.05 17.12
CA SER A 174 -3.75 19.02 18.11
C SER A 174 -5.12 19.58 17.70
N LYS A 175 -5.28 20.23 16.56
CA LYS A 175 -6.56 20.90 16.21
C LYS A 175 -7.37 20.23 15.09
N ILE A 176 -6.72 19.59 14.14
CA ILE A 176 -7.40 18.98 13.00
C ILE A 176 -6.85 17.56 12.82
N ARG A 177 -7.68 16.57 13.09
CA ARG A 177 -7.45 15.20 12.64
C ARG A 177 -8.20 15.03 11.32
N PRO A 178 -7.51 15.17 10.18
CA PRO A 178 -8.17 14.99 8.90
C PRO A 178 -8.64 13.54 8.81
N PHE A 179 -9.84 13.38 8.28
CA PHE A 179 -10.37 12.06 8.02
C PHE A 179 -9.80 11.55 6.70
N LEU A 180 -8.99 10.49 6.76
CA LEU A 180 -8.54 9.79 5.57
C LEU A 180 -9.57 8.74 5.16
N ASN A 181 -10.01 8.80 3.92
CA ASN A 181 -10.93 7.81 3.35
C ASN A 181 -10.26 6.43 3.33
N ASN A 182 -11.06 5.39 3.55
CA ASN A 182 -10.57 4.01 3.51
C ASN A 182 -10.01 3.67 2.12
N ALA A 183 -8.83 3.08 2.10
CA ALA A 183 -8.10 2.64 0.91
C ALA A 183 -7.76 3.73 -0.12
N ALA A 184 -8.02 5.01 0.16
CA ALA A 184 -7.66 6.11 -0.71
C ALA A 184 -6.18 6.45 -0.60
N LEU A 185 -5.63 6.97 -1.69
CA LEU A 185 -4.24 7.41 -1.80
C LEU A 185 -4.11 8.88 -1.45
N TYR A 186 -3.06 9.20 -0.73
CA TYR A 186 -2.71 10.57 -0.38
C TYR A 186 -1.22 10.81 -0.57
N LEU A 187 -0.87 12.07 -0.82
CA LEU A 187 0.47 12.58 -0.61
C LEU A 187 0.52 13.35 0.70
N THR A 188 1.50 13.10 1.52
CA THR A 188 1.94 14.02 2.56
C THR A 188 2.95 14.97 1.97
N VAL A 189 2.86 16.23 2.33
CA VAL A 189 3.71 17.30 1.80
C VAL A 189 4.47 17.91 2.97
N LEU A 190 5.79 17.97 2.82
CA LEU A 190 6.69 18.65 3.73
C LEU A 190 6.91 20.07 3.23
N LEU A 191 6.59 21.07 4.07
CA LEU A 191 6.52 22.48 3.72
C LEU A 191 7.44 23.32 4.60
N ALA A 192 8.10 24.32 4.01
CA ALA A 192 8.74 25.42 4.73
C ALA A 192 8.05 26.74 4.41
N GLU A 193 7.92 27.63 5.38
CA GLU A 193 7.40 28.98 5.17
C GLU A 193 8.45 29.82 4.43
N ARG A 194 8.10 30.42 3.28
CA ARG A 194 9.06 31.21 2.48
C ARG A 194 9.57 32.43 3.21
N ASP A 195 8.72 33.07 4.01
CA ASP A 195 9.04 34.29 4.73
C ASP A 195 9.76 34.01 6.07
N ASN A 196 9.80 32.73 6.50
CA ASN A 196 10.47 32.31 7.73
C ASN A 196 11.03 30.88 7.59
N PRO A 197 12.13 30.70 6.85
CA PRO A 197 12.74 29.39 6.61
C PRO A 197 13.22 28.66 7.86
N ASP A 198 13.53 29.40 8.93
CA ASP A 198 13.98 28.85 10.22
C ASP A 198 12.81 28.37 11.10
N ALA A 199 11.57 28.59 10.69
CA ALA A 199 10.40 28.07 11.39
C ALA A 199 10.33 26.54 11.28
N SER A 200 9.65 25.92 12.25
CA SER A 200 9.38 24.48 12.18
C SER A 200 8.61 24.13 10.91
N HIS A 201 8.98 23.01 10.30
CA HIS A 201 8.29 22.47 9.13
C HIS A 201 6.78 22.37 9.35
N LYS A 202 6.02 22.62 8.30
CA LYS A 202 4.58 22.39 8.22
C LYS A 202 4.33 21.13 7.41
N TYR A 203 3.22 20.49 7.70
CA TYR A 203 2.81 19.28 7.00
C TYR A 203 1.44 19.49 6.39
N ALA A 204 1.25 18.93 5.22
CA ALA A 204 -0.05 18.93 4.56
C ALA A 204 -0.34 17.54 3.97
N ILE A 205 -1.59 17.30 3.64
CA ILE A 205 -2.02 16.13 2.87
C ILE A 205 -2.81 16.56 1.65
N VAL A 206 -2.66 15.79 0.58
CA VAL A 206 -3.40 15.97 -0.67
C VAL A 206 -3.92 14.62 -1.10
N LYS A 207 -5.23 14.49 -1.34
CA LYS A 207 -5.81 13.26 -1.88
C LYS A 207 -5.45 13.12 -3.35
N ILE A 208 -5.01 11.94 -3.76
CA ILE A 208 -4.84 11.56 -5.17
C ILE A 208 -6.21 11.09 -5.68
N PRO A 209 -6.78 11.71 -6.73
CA PRO A 209 -8.15 11.43 -7.16
C PRO A 209 -8.27 10.18 -8.05
N SER A 210 -7.66 9.06 -7.65
CA SER A 210 -7.69 7.79 -8.38
C SER A 210 -9.05 7.10 -8.36
N ASP A 211 -9.99 7.61 -7.58
CA ASP A 211 -11.40 7.19 -7.56
C ASP A 211 -12.25 7.91 -8.64
N HIS A 212 -11.70 8.92 -9.30
CA HIS A 212 -12.38 9.73 -10.33
C HIS A 212 -11.68 9.70 -11.68
N LEU A 213 -10.37 9.47 -11.71
CA LEU A 213 -9.52 9.54 -12.89
C LEU A 213 -8.70 8.26 -13.05
N PRO A 214 -8.34 7.88 -14.30
CA PRO A 214 -7.41 6.77 -14.54
C PRO A 214 -6.08 6.99 -13.81
N ARG A 215 -5.51 5.92 -13.28
CA ARG A 215 -4.24 5.99 -12.54
C ARG A 215 -3.06 6.37 -13.42
N PHE A 216 -3.09 5.94 -14.68
CA PHE A 216 -2.07 6.19 -15.69
C PHE A 216 -2.61 7.12 -16.75
N ILE A 217 -1.86 8.14 -17.08
CA ILE A 217 -2.20 9.15 -18.09
C ILE A 217 -1.14 9.07 -19.19
N GLU A 218 -1.59 8.94 -20.43
CA GLU A 218 -0.72 9.00 -21.61
C GLU A 218 -0.28 10.43 -21.85
N LEU A 219 1.02 10.61 -22.08
CA LEU A 219 1.65 11.88 -22.34
C LEU A 219 1.90 12.09 -23.84
N PRO A 220 2.04 13.33 -24.32
CA PRO A 220 2.58 13.59 -25.65
C PRO A 220 3.94 12.90 -25.81
N SER A 221 4.08 12.07 -26.86
CA SER A 221 5.26 11.25 -27.11
C SER A 221 5.60 11.19 -28.60
N GLU A 222 6.80 10.73 -28.92
CA GLU A 222 7.24 10.47 -30.27
C GLU A 222 6.41 9.38 -30.96
N PRO A 223 6.32 9.34 -32.29
CA PRO A 223 5.61 8.28 -33.01
C PRO A 223 6.04 6.89 -32.57
N GLU A 224 5.08 6.00 -32.36
CA GLU A 224 5.26 4.62 -31.90
C GLU A 224 5.85 4.45 -30.48
N GLN A 225 5.95 5.53 -29.71
CA GLN A 225 6.34 5.52 -28.31
C GLN A 225 5.13 5.88 -27.45
N HIS A 226 5.02 5.28 -26.28
CA HIS A 226 3.94 5.52 -25.32
C HIS A 226 4.55 5.96 -24.01
N ASP A 227 4.62 7.26 -23.79
CA ASP A 227 5.03 7.83 -22.50
C ASP A 227 3.81 7.91 -21.59
N ILE A 228 3.93 7.38 -20.40
CA ILE A 228 2.85 7.37 -19.40
C ILE A 228 3.33 7.93 -18.08
N ILE A 229 2.43 8.59 -17.36
CA ILE A 229 2.69 9.12 -16.02
C ILE A 229 1.61 8.69 -15.03
N MET A 230 1.98 8.47 -13.77
CA MET A 230 0.99 8.21 -12.72
C MET A 230 0.36 9.50 -12.20
N LEU A 231 -0.91 9.44 -11.81
CA LEU A 231 -1.60 10.57 -11.16
C LEU A 231 -0.83 11.14 -9.97
N ASP A 232 -0.12 10.29 -9.23
CA ASP A 232 0.72 10.69 -8.11
C ASP A 232 1.76 11.73 -8.53
N ASP A 233 2.42 11.50 -9.66
CA ASP A 233 3.46 12.40 -10.15
C ASP A 233 2.89 13.67 -10.76
N ILE A 234 1.68 13.63 -11.31
CA ILE A 234 0.96 14.85 -11.72
C ILE A 234 0.64 15.70 -10.49
N VAL A 235 0.14 15.11 -9.40
CA VAL A 235 -0.11 15.83 -8.15
C VAL A 235 1.20 16.37 -7.58
N ARG A 236 2.29 15.56 -7.55
CA ARG A 236 3.62 16.00 -7.08
C ARG A 236 4.19 17.17 -7.91
N HIS A 237 3.97 17.17 -9.21
CA HIS A 237 4.39 18.26 -10.09
C HIS A 237 3.63 19.55 -9.76
N SER A 238 2.34 19.44 -9.47
CA SER A 238 1.45 20.58 -9.27
C SER A 238 1.32 21.03 -7.81
N VAL A 239 1.98 20.36 -6.87
CA VAL A 239 1.80 20.60 -5.43
C VAL A 239 2.20 22.03 -5.01
N SER A 240 3.20 22.62 -5.65
CA SER A 240 3.64 23.99 -5.37
C SER A 240 2.55 25.03 -5.65
N TRP A 241 1.70 24.77 -6.63
CA TRP A 241 0.56 25.63 -6.95
C TRP A 241 -0.52 25.61 -5.87
N MET A 242 -0.64 24.50 -5.14
CA MET A 242 -1.66 24.32 -4.10
C MET A 242 -1.32 24.99 -2.77
N PHE A 243 -0.05 25.32 -2.54
CA PHE A 243 0.42 25.89 -1.27
C PHE A 243 1.18 27.21 -1.50
N PRO A 244 0.47 28.28 -1.92
CA PRO A 244 1.10 29.60 -2.08
C PRO A 244 1.67 30.09 -0.75
N GLY A 245 2.87 30.66 -0.77
CA GLY A 245 3.58 31.11 0.44
C GLY A 245 4.47 30.07 1.09
N TYR A 246 4.43 28.83 0.62
CA TYR A 246 5.30 27.75 1.10
C TYR A 246 6.29 27.31 0.02
N GLU A 247 7.43 26.83 0.46
CA GLU A 247 8.36 26.04 -0.32
C GLU A 247 8.04 24.54 -0.08
N ILE A 248 7.98 23.79 -1.16
CA ILE A 248 7.77 22.34 -1.11
C ILE A 248 9.13 21.67 -0.96
N LEU A 249 9.40 21.10 0.21
CA LEU A 249 10.65 20.40 0.45
C LEU A 249 10.63 18.99 -0.12
N ASP A 250 9.55 18.23 0.15
CA ASP A 250 9.35 16.90 -0.43
C ASP A 250 7.89 16.44 -0.28
N THR A 251 7.59 15.28 -0.92
CA THR A 251 6.27 14.65 -0.89
C THR A 251 6.38 13.14 -0.78
N PHE A 252 5.55 12.53 0.08
CA PHE A 252 5.57 11.10 0.38
C PHE A 252 4.18 10.50 0.25
N SER A 253 4.08 9.35 -0.38
CA SER A 253 2.81 8.63 -0.50
C SER A 253 2.40 8.00 0.82
N ILE A 254 1.11 8.05 1.12
CA ILE A 254 0.50 7.31 2.21
C ILE A 254 -0.83 6.69 1.76
N LYS A 255 -1.17 5.54 2.37
CA LYS A 255 -2.47 4.88 2.22
C LYS A 255 -2.93 4.36 3.57
N LEU A 256 -4.18 4.61 3.92
CA LEU A 256 -4.79 4.10 5.14
C LEU A 256 -5.89 3.09 4.78
N THR A 257 -5.77 1.88 5.29
CA THR A 257 -6.84 0.87 5.24
C THR A 257 -7.50 0.79 6.62
N ARG A 258 -8.82 0.76 6.64
CA ARG A 258 -9.61 0.64 7.88
C ARG A 258 -10.17 -0.76 8.03
N ASP A 259 -10.43 -1.14 9.27
CA ASP A 259 -11.09 -2.40 9.58
C ASP A 259 -12.48 -2.44 8.93
N ALA A 260 -12.75 -3.53 8.22
CA ALA A 260 -14.03 -3.74 7.55
C ALA A 260 -15.01 -4.55 8.40
N GLU A 261 -14.54 -5.15 9.50
CA GLU A 261 -15.41 -5.98 10.34
C GLU A 261 -16.39 -5.12 11.13
N LEU A 262 -17.65 -5.46 10.96
CA LEU A 262 -18.76 -4.95 11.75
C LEU A 262 -18.83 -5.72 13.05
N TYR A 263 -18.35 -5.14 14.14
CA TYR A 263 -18.74 -5.61 15.45
C TYR A 263 -20.17 -5.12 15.71
N ILE A 264 -21.13 -5.99 15.39
CA ILE A 264 -22.50 -5.83 15.90
C ILE A 264 -22.41 -6.32 17.35
N ASP A 265 -22.41 -5.40 18.29
CA ASP A 265 -22.61 -5.75 19.69
C ASP A 265 -23.97 -6.47 19.77
N ASP A 266 -23.93 -7.71 20.24
CA ASP A 266 -25.09 -8.60 20.41
C ASP A 266 -26.09 -8.13 21.49
N GLU A 267 -26.14 -6.85 21.77
CA GLU A 267 -27.20 -6.30 22.62
C GLU A 267 -28.51 -6.27 21.80
N PHE A 268 -29.38 -7.20 22.18
CA PHE A 268 -30.67 -7.53 21.57
C PHE A 268 -31.74 -6.41 21.67
N SER A 269 -31.41 -5.13 21.50
CA SER A 269 -32.38 -4.05 21.52
C SER A 269 -32.10 -3.01 20.45
N GLY A 270 -32.98 -2.90 19.48
CA GLY A 270 -32.99 -1.82 18.48
C GLY A 270 -33.31 -2.25 17.05
N ASP A 271 -33.68 -1.30 16.19
CA ASP A 271 -34.02 -1.51 14.79
C ASP A 271 -32.77 -2.01 14.01
N LEU A 272 -32.84 -3.24 13.47
CA LEU A 272 -31.79 -3.87 12.69
C LEU A 272 -31.36 -3.02 11.50
N VAL A 273 -32.28 -2.32 10.84
CA VAL A 273 -32.01 -1.46 9.68
C VAL A 273 -31.18 -0.24 10.10
N GLN A 274 -31.47 0.33 11.26
CA GLN A 274 -30.70 1.44 11.80
C GLN A 274 -29.30 1.00 12.22
N LYS A 275 -29.17 -0.15 12.84
CA LYS A 275 -27.87 -0.77 13.19
C LYS A 275 -27.04 -1.06 11.94
N ILE A 276 -27.64 -1.55 10.87
CA ILE A 276 -26.96 -1.77 9.59
C ILE A 276 -26.48 -0.43 8.98
N LYS A 277 -27.31 0.62 8.99
CA LYS A 277 -26.91 1.96 8.51
C LYS A 277 -25.75 2.55 9.33
N GLU A 278 -25.85 2.50 10.65
CA GLU A 278 -24.77 2.95 11.55
C GLU A 278 -23.50 2.15 11.35
N SER A 279 -23.62 0.86 11.14
CA SER A 279 -22.56 -0.08 10.87
C SER A 279 -21.88 0.18 9.52
N LEU A 280 -22.64 0.51 8.47
CA LEU A 280 -22.10 0.93 7.17
C LEU A 280 -21.35 2.26 7.28
N THR A 281 -21.83 3.19 8.09
CA THR A 281 -21.14 4.44 8.38
C THR A 281 -19.86 4.19 9.19
N ARG A 282 -19.88 3.28 10.16
CA ARG A 282 -18.71 2.88 10.96
C ARG A 282 -17.62 2.20 10.12
N ARG A 283 -17.94 1.52 9.01
CA ARG A 283 -16.95 0.98 8.06
C ARG A 283 -16.02 2.06 7.49
N GLN A 284 -16.55 3.24 7.27
CA GLN A 284 -15.74 4.38 6.81
C GLN A 284 -14.95 5.04 7.95
N VAL A 285 -15.39 4.87 9.19
CA VAL A 285 -14.85 5.53 10.40
C VAL A 285 -14.09 4.55 11.31
N GLY A 286 -14.04 3.27 11.00
CA GLY A 286 -13.37 2.23 11.78
C GLY A 286 -11.90 2.55 12.08
N PRO A 287 -11.30 1.91 13.09
CA PRO A 287 -9.89 2.10 13.41
C PRO A 287 -9.00 1.73 12.22
N ALA A 288 -7.86 2.37 12.12
CA ALA A 288 -6.86 2.01 11.12
C ALA A 288 -6.45 0.54 11.28
N SER A 289 -6.45 -0.24 10.20
CA SER A 289 -5.94 -1.62 10.17
C SER A 289 -4.58 -1.72 9.50
N ARG A 290 -4.27 -0.80 8.60
CA ARG A 290 -2.98 -0.70 7.93
C ARG A 290 -2.74 0.75 7.54
N PHE A 291 -1.56 1.26 7.88
CA PHE A 291 -1.05 2.54 7.39
C PHE A 291 0.23 2.27 6.61
N VAL A 292 0.16 2.46 5.31
CA VAL A 292 1.29 2.30 4.41
C VAL A 292 1.90 3.66 4.17
N TYR A 293 3.23 3.74 4.19
CA TYR A 293 3.97 4.98 3.96
C TYR A 293 5.21 4.77 3.09
N ASP A 294 5.59 5.81 2.38
CA ASP A 294 6.77 5.86 1.52
C ASP A 294 8.06 5.65 2.35
N ARG A 295 8.92 4.76 1.91
CA ARG A 295 10.20 4.41 2.56
C ARG A 295 11.10 5.62 2.82
N GLU A 296 11.07 6.62 1.93
CA GLU A 296 11.89 7.82 2.02
C GLU A 296 11.33 8.87 3.00
N MET A 297 10.18 8.61 3.61
CA MET A 297 9.55 9.53 4.56
C MET A 297 10.43 9.77 5.79
N PRO A 298 10.74 11.04 6.15
CA PRO A 298 11.48 11.36 7.37
C PRO A 298 10.76 10.88 8.64
N ASN A 299 11.54 10.38 9.60
CA ASN A 299 10.98 9.89 10.88
C ASN A 299 10.15 10.95 11.60
N GLU A 300 10.53 12.24 11.54
CA GLU A 300 9.79 13.33 12.17
C GLU A 300 8.36 13.43 11.63
N LEU A 301 8.21 13.37 10.30
CA LEU A 301 6.90 13.37 9.65
C LEU A 301 6.10 12.10 10.00
N LEU A 302 6.75 10.93 10.01
CA LEU A 302 6.09 9.68 10.38
C LEU A 302 5.56 9.72 11.83
N GLU A 303 6.35 10.21 12.80
CA GLU A 303 5.90 10.34 14.18
C GLU A 303 4.75 11.35 14.30
N PHE A 304 4.79 12.45 13.55
CA PHE A 304 3.68 13.39 13.48
C PHE A 304 2.38 12.73 12.97
N LEU A 305 2.47 11.93 11.90
CA LEU A 305 1.31 11.23 11.32
C LEU A 305 0.78 10.14 12.26
N LYS A 306 1.66 9.45 12.97
CA LYS A 306 1.25 8.48 14.02
C LYS A 306 0.39 9.14 15.10
N GLU A 307 0.81 10.30 15.57
CA GLU A 307 0.03 11.09 16.53
C GLU A 307 -1.27 11.60 15.92
N ALA A 308 -1.20 12.21 14.72
CA ALA A 308 -2.34 12.81 14.04
C ALA A 308 -3.46 11.79 13.73
N PHE A 309 -3.10 10.57 13.37
CA PHE A 309 -4.06 9.52 12.98
C PHE A 309 -4.28 8.45 14.08
N ALA A 310 -3.67 8.63 15.26
CA ALA A 310 -3.72 7.68 16.36
C ALA A 310 -3.29 6.25 15.96
N LEU A 311 -2.18 6.15 15.21
CA LEU A 311 -1.65 4.89 14.71
C LEU A 311 -0.82 4.19 15.79
N GLU A 312 -1.03 2.89 15.92
CA GLU A 312 -0.21 2.03 16.77
C GLU A 312 0.96 1.43 15.97
N LYS A 313 1.97 0.95 16.65
CA LYS A 313 3.16 0.34 16.04
C LYS A 313 2.83 -0.77 15.03
N TYR A 314 1.76 -1.51 15.28
CA TYR A 314 1.35 -2.65 14.45
C TYR A 314 0.51 -2.25 13.23
N ASP A 315 0.15 -0.98 13.11
CA ASP A 315 -0.61 -0.44 11.98
C ASP A 315 0.28 -0.06 10.80
N ILE A 316 1.57 0.14 11.05
CA ILE A 316 2.50 0.85 10.19
C ILE A 316 3.29 -0.15 9.36
N LEU A 317 3.28 0.04 8.04
CA LEU A 317 4.03 -0.74 7.06
C LEU A 317 4.74 0.19 6.08
N GLN A 318 5.99 -0.10 5.82
CA GLN A 318 6.81 0.61 4.86
C GLN A 318 6.64 0.00 3.47
N GLU A 319 6.44 0.83 2.46
CA GLU A 319 6.41 0.42 1.06
C GLU A 319 7.30 1.33 0.20
N GLY A 320 7.33 1.08 -1.12
CA GLY A 320 7.96 1.96 -2.08
C GLY A 320 7.19 3.27 -2.25
N ARG A 321 7.64 4.08 -3.23
CA ARG A 321 7.09 5.41 -3.50
C ARG A 321 5.64 5.41 -3.99
N TYR A 322 5.21 4.35 -4.66
CA TYR A 322 3.87 4.21 -5.22
C TYR A 322 3.11 3.11 -4.51
N HIS A 323 1.90 3.41 -4.09
CA HIS A 323 1.01 2.48 -3.41
C HIS A 323 -0.17 2.10 -4.30
N ASN A 324 -0.96 1.10 -3.89
CA ASN A 324 -2.15 0.63 -4.59
C ASN A 324 -1.86 0.03 -5.97
N ASN A 325 -0.92 -0.89 -6.02
CA ASN A 325 -0.49 -1.52 -7.26
C ASN A 325 -1.57 -2.41 -7.91
N PHE A 326 -2.77 -2.53 -7.31
CA PHE A 326 -3.95 -3.11 -7.96
C PHE A 326 -4.35 -2.33 -9.21
N ASP A 327 -4.06 -1.04 -9.28
CA ASP A 327 -4.35 -0.18 -10.44
C ASP A 327 -3.54 -0.57 -11.70
N PHE A 328 -2.67 -1.59 -11.63
CA PHE A 328 -1.98 -2.18 -12.78
C PHE A 328 -2.87 -3.14 -13.61
N PHE A 329 -4.10 -3.38 -13.17
CA PHE A 329 -5.08 -4.14 -13.95
C PHE A 329 -5.64 -3.30 -15.12
#